data_50c9f0635aec7b87696a622950f45a30
#
_entry.id   50c9f0635aec7b87696a622950f45a30
#
_cell.length_a   1.000
_cell.length_b   1.000
_cell.length_c   1.000
_cell.angle_alpha   90.00
_cell.angle_beta   90.00
_cell.angle_gamma   90.00
#
_symmetry.space_group_name_H-M   'P 1'
#
loop_
_entity.id
_entity.type
_entity.pdbx_description
1 polymer ?
#
loop_
_entity_poly.entity_id
_entity_poly.type
_entity_poly.pdbx_seq_one_letter_code
_entity_poly.pdbx_strand_id
1 'polypeptide(L)'
;GVSLWINHASQPVEVDFAAIATGHLWPETDVQTRRFFPSPWTGLMDVQISACRVGILGTSLSAIDAAMAVACQHGAFTTGADNALQFICKSDSQSLKLTLMSRSGVLPEADFYCPLPYESLNIATPEAIEDVIVHGQKGLLDRIFRIIVQQLQDAAPQWSQEIALETLNADTFPEAYFADRLEHDPFEWAKRNLIEVERNKQEQRTVAWRYTLLRLH
;
A
#
# COMPACT_ATOMS: atom_id res chain seq x y z
N GLY A 1 25.18 -16.76 22.26
CA GLY A 1 24.03 -17.61 21.89
C GLY A 1 22.78 -17.22 22.66
N VAL A 2 21.65 -17.67 22.22
CA VAL A 2 20.33 -17.47 22.81
C VAL A 2 19.74 -18.82 23.15
N SER A 3 19.24 -19.00 24.39
CA SER A 3 18.58 -20.23 24.83
C SER A 3 17.07 -20.09 24.65
N LEU A 4 16.48 -20.92 23.79
CA LEU A 4 15.05 -20.94 23.50
C LEU A 4 14.36 -22.05 24.26
N TRP A 5 13.40 -21.70 25.12
CA TRP A 5 12.53 -22.64 25.79
C TRP A 5 11.21 -22.80 25.00
N ILE A 6 11.01 -23.97 24.40
CA ILE A 6 9.85 -24.25 23.55
C ILE A 6 8.92 -25.21 24.30
N ASN A 7 7.68 -24.82 24.52
CA ASN A 7 6.58 -25.64 25.07
C ASN A 7 6.95 -26.33 26.35
N HIS A 8 7.27 -26.15 27.38
CA HIS A 8 7.60 -26.89 28.60
C HIS A 8 8.73 -27.93 28.43
N ALA A 9 9.59 -27.75 27.40
CA ALA A 9 10.76 -28.61 27.25
C ALA A 9 11.64 -28.54 28.49
N SER A 10 12.20 -29.71 28.91
CA SER A 10 13.09 -29.79 30.05
C SER A 10 14.50 -29.22 29.80
N GLN A 11 14.84 -28.97 28.54
CA GLN A 11 16.10 -28.36 28.12
C GLN A 11 15.87 -27.31 27.03
N PRO A 12 16.63 -26.20 27.05
CA PRO A 12 16.55 -25.20 26.01
C PRO A 12 17.21 -25.67 24.71
N VAL A 13 16.79 -25.07 23.60
CA VAL A 13 17.49 -25.13 22.32
C VAL A 13 18.45 -23.94 22.24
N GLU A 14 19.72 -24.22 22.12
CA GLU A 14 20.73 -23.18 21.97
C GLU A 14 20.86 -22.77 20.49
N VAL A 15 20.78 -21.47 20.20
CA VAL A 15 20.93 -20.89 18.86
C VAL A 15 21.81 -19.64 18.91
N ASP A 16 22.44 -19.28 17.80
CA ASP A 16 23.25 -18.08 17.73
C ASP A 16 22.38 -16.81 17.66
N PHE A 17 21.27 -16.88 16.95
CA PHE A 17 20.30 -15.80 16.78
C PHE A 17 18.88 -16.33 16.90
N ALA A 18 17.96 -15.52 17.43
CA ALA A 18 16.53 -15.81 17.46
C ALA A 18 15.75 -14.64 16.83
N ALA A 19 14.88 -14.95 15.87
CA ALA A 19 13.92 -14.00 15.32
C ALA A 19 12.53 -14.29 15.91
N ILE A 20 11.92 -13.29 16.55
CA ILE A 20 10.57 -13.38 17.10
C ILE A 20 9.59 -12.89 16.02
N ALA A 21 8.87 -13.82 15.41
CA ALA A 21 7.89 -13.56 14.37
C ALA A 21 6.50 -14.10 14.77
N THR A 22 5.96 -13.59 15.86
CA THR A 22 4.70 -14.03 16.46
C THR A 22 3.44 -13.49 15.76
N GLY A 23 3.58 -12.75 14.68
CA GLY A 23 2.49 -12.04 14.03
C GLY A 23 2.06 -10.79 14.80
N HIS A 24 0.87 -10.29 14.49
CA HIS A 24 0.32 -9.12 15.16
C HIS A 24 -0.32 -9.51 16.50
N LEU A 25 0.07 -8.82 17.56
CA LEU A 25 -0.61 -8.88 18.86
C LEU A 25 -1.69 -7.80 18.90
N TRP A 26 -2.95 -8.22 18.90
CA TRP A 26 -4.08 -7.32 18.99
C TRP A 26 -4.49 -7.15 20.44
N PRO A 27 -4.73 -5.93 20.95
CA PRO A 27 -5.20 -5.74 22.30
C PRO A 27 -6.58 -6.38 22.48
N GLU A 28 -6.75 -7.19 23.52
CA GLU A 28 -8.07 -7.67 23.93
C GLU A 28 -8.92 -6.48 24.39
N THR A 29 -10.10 -6.36 23.82
CA THR A 29 -11.01 -5.26 24.13
C THR A 29 -12.41 -5.85 24.39
N ASP A 30 -13.13 -5.27 25.34
CA ASP A 30 -14.51 -5.68 25.66
C ASP A 30 -15.44 -5.47 24.45
N VAL A 31 -16.04 -6.55 23.98
CA VAL A 31 -16.83 -6.61 22.75
C VAL A 31 -18.22 -5.96 22.92
N GLN A 32 -18.77 -5.94 24.14
CA GLN A 32 -20.20 -5.64 24.37
C GLN A 32 -20.55 -4.13 24.27
N THR A 33 -19.58 -3.24 24.49
CA THR A 33 -19.80 -1.78 24.46
C THR A 33 -18.99 -1.06 23.39
N ARG A 34 -18.44 -1.79 22.45
CA ARG A 34 -17.43 -1.29 21.56
C ARG A 34 -17.97 -0.33 20.50
N ARG A 35 -17.57 0.92 20.60
CA ARG A 35 -17.74 1.95 19.55
C ARG A 35 -16.43 2.26 18.81
N PHE A 36 -15.32 1.67 19.24
CA PHE A 36 -13.99 1.85 18.67
C PHE A 36 -13.29 0.50 18.49
N PHE A 37 -12.81 0.26 17.29
CA PHE A 37 -12.02 -0.91 16.92
C PHE A 37 -10.63 -0.43 16.52
N PRO A 38 -9.55 -0.74 17.29
CA PRO A 38 -8.20 -0.31 16.97
C PRO A 38 -7.64 -0.96 15.69
N SER A 39 -8.26 -2.05 15.23
CA SER A 39 -7.94 -2.76 14.00
C SER A 39 -9.17 -3.55 13.53
N PRO A 40 -9.32 -3.85 12.22
CA PRO A 40 -10.35 -4.77 11.73
C PRO A 40 -10.31 -6.14 12.42
N TRP A 41 -9.12 -6.59 12.77
CA TRP A 41 -8.86 -7.91 13.38
C TRP A 41 -9.17 -7.98 14.87
N THR A 42 -9.50 -6.87 15.52
CA THR A 42 -9.85 -6.81 16.95
C THR A 42 -11.35 -6.93 17.20
N GLY A 43 -12.00 -7.86 16.53
CA GLY A 43 -13.41 -8.20 16.73
C GLY A 43 -14.40 -7.44 15.86
N LEU A 44 -13.95 -6.59 14.91
CA LEU A 44 -14.86 -5.95 13.94
C LEU A 44 -15.57 -7.00 13.07
N MET A 45 -14.86 -8.07 12.71
CA MET A 45 -15.40 -9.17 11.89
C MET A 45 -16.47 -9.98 12.62
N ASP A 46 -16.43 -10.01 13.96
CA ASP A 46 -17.31 -10.82 14.80
C ASP A 46 -18.51 -10.04 15.36
N VAL A 47 -18.60 -8.75 15.08
CA VAL A 47 -19.61 -7.85 15.63
C VAL A 47 -20.55 -7.34 14.56
N GLN A 48 -21.85 -7.35 14.85
CA GLN A 48 -22.85 -6.72 14.03
C GLN A 48 -22.82 -5.20 14.26
N ILE A 49 -22.42 -4.45 13.25
CA ILE A 49 -22.44 -2.99 13.27
C ILE A 49 -23.83 -2.53 12.80
N SER A 50 -24.50 -1.67 13.54
CA SER A 50 -25.77 -1.07 13.09
C SER A 50 -25.54 -0.12 11.90
N ALA A 51 -26.54 0.03 11.05
CA ALA A 51 -26.49 1.02 9.96
C ALA A 51 -26.40 2.44 10.54
N CYS A 52 -25.20 3.01 10.53
CA CYS A 52 -24.89 4.32 11.11
C CYS A 52 -23.70 4.97 10.36
N ARG A 53 -23.25 6.13 10.83
CA ARG A 53 -22.02 6.75 10.33
C ARG A 53 -20.81 6.07 10.98
N VAL A 54 -19.96 5.46 10.15
CA VAL A 54 -18.73 4.78 10.55
C VAL A 54 -17.52 5.55 10.01
N GLY A 55 -16.64 5.99 10.89
CA GLY A 55 -15.35 6.59 10.54
C GLY A 55 -14.26 5.52 10.54
N ILE A 56 -13.43 5.51 9.51
CA ILE A 56 -12.30 4.60 9.36
C ILE A 56 -11.04 5.45 9.22
N LEU A 57 -10.13 5.32 10.19
CA LEU A 57 -8.86 6.03 10.16
C LEU A 57 -7.84 5.25 9.31
N GLY A 58 -7.61 5.76 8.13
CA GLY A 58 -6.77 5.15 7.09
C GLY A 58 -7.49 5.10 5.75
N THR A 59 -6.71 4.92 4.68
CA THR A 59 -7.20 4.75 3.30
C THR A 59 -6.44 3.63 2.57
N SER A 60 -5.59 2.88 3.27
CA SER A 60 -4.83 1.76 2.71
C SER A 60 -5.60 0.43 2.86
N LEU A 61 -4.98 -0.70 2.54
CA LEU A 61 -5.61 -2.02 2.44
C LEU A 61 -6.43 -2.39 3.67
N SER A 62 -5.90 -2.24 4.89
CA SER A 62 -6.66 -2.55 6.12
C SER A 62 -7.88 -1.67 6.33
N ALA A 63 -7.87 -0.43 5.81
CA ALA A 63 -9.05 0.44 5.85
C ALA A 63 -10.10 -0.01 4.83
N ILE A 64 -9.68 -0.49 3.68
CA ILE A 64 -10.56 -1.11 2.67
C ILE A 64 -11.19 -2.38 3.25
N ASP A 65 -10.41 -3.25 3.91
CA ASP A 65 -10.90 -4.46 4.58
C ASP A 65 -11.95 -4.11 5.63
N ALA A 66 -11.71 -3.10 6.45
CA ALA A 66 -12.67 -2.62 7.44
C ALA A 66 -13.96 -2.09 6.78
N ALA A 67 -13.83 -1.30 5.72
CA ALA A 67 -14.97 -0.78 4.98
C ALA A 67 -15.80 -1.91 4.36
N MET A 68 -15.14 -2.91 3.78
CA MET A 68 -15.78 -4.10 3.20
C MET A 68 -16.47 -4.94 4.26
N ALA A 69 -15.82 -5.16 5.43
CA ALA A 69 -16.41 -5.90 6.53
C ALA A 69 -17.73 -5.29 7.03
N VAL A 70 -17.80 -3.95 7.09
CA VAL A 70 -19.03 -3.25 7.47
C VAL A 70 -20.04 -3.24 6.31
N ALA A 71 -19.61 -2.92 5.09
CA ALA A 71 -20.50 -2.84 3.93
C ALA A 71 -21.24 -4.17 3.67
N CYS A 72 -20.53 -5.32 3.75
CA CYS A 72 -21.12 -6.64 3.52
C CYS A 72 -22.21 -7.03 4.54
N GLN A 73 -22.24 -6.41 5.71
CA GLN A 73 -23.35 -6.61 6.67
C GLN A 73 -24.63 -5.93 6.19
N HIS A 74 -24.51 -4.86 5.40
CA HIS A 74 -25.59 -3.95 5.00
C HIS A 74 -25.99 -4.02 3.52
N GLY A 75 -25.38 -4.91 2.77
CA GLY A 75 -25.65 -5.03 1.35
C GLY A 75 -24.95 -6.23 0.72
N ALA A 76 -24.99 -6.27 -0.60
CA ALA A 76 -24.30 -7.28 -1.39
C ALA A 76 -23.71 -6.64 -2.65
N PHE A 77 -22.63 -7.23 -3.14
CA PHE A 77 -22.06 -6.88 -4.44
C PHE A 77 -22.72 -7.74 -5.53
N THR A 78 -23.09 -7.09 -6.61
CA THR A 78 -23.64 -7.71 -7.82
C THR A 78 -22.82 -7.28 -9.02
N THR A 79 -22.81 -8.11 -10.07
CA THR A 79 -22.15 -7.77 -11.33
C THR A 79 -23.16 -7.08 -12.23
N GLY A 80 -22.89 -5.85 -12.64
CA GLY A 80 -23.68 -5.11 -13.61
C GLY A 80 -23.56 -5.64 -15.03
N ALA A 81 -24.33 -5.08 -15.96
CA ALA A 81 -24.34 -5.47 -17.36
C ALA A 81 -22.99 -5.19 -18.08
N ASP A 82 -22.22 -4.25 -17.57
CA ASP A 82 -20.87 -3.88 -18.02
C ASP A 82 -19.75 -4.70 -17.33
N ASN A 83 -20.12 -5.77 -16.61
CA ASN A 83 -19.24 -6.59 -15.78
C ASN A 83 -18.60 -5.84 -14.58
N ALA A 84 -19.03 -4.61 -14.29
CA ALA A 84 -18.58 -3.88 -13.12
C ALA A 84 -19.30 -4.34 -11.86
N LEU A 85 -18.58 -4.42 -10.75
CA LEU A 85 -19.16 -4.70 -9.43
C LEU A 85 -19.93 -3.49 -8.93
N GLN A 86 -21.18 -3.72 -8.51
CA GLN A 86 -22.06 -2.72 -7.94
C GLN A 86 -22.49 -3.15 -6.55
N PHE A 87 -22.43 -2.23 -5.59
CA PHE A 87 -22.91 -2.47 -4.24
C PHE A 87 -24.42 -2.14 -4.13
N ILE A 88 -25.22 -3.10 -3.72
CA ILE A 88 -26.65 -2.93 -3.46
C ILE A 88 -26.89 -2.90 -1.97
N CYS A 89 -27.17 -1.72 -1.44
CA CYS A 89 -27.49 -1.53 -0.03
C CYS A 89 -28.88 -2.07 0.31
N LYS A 90 -29.03 -2.75 1.45
CA LYS A 90 -30.34 -3.18 1.96
C LYS A 90 -31.24 -1.99 2.27
N SER A 91 -32.54 -2.17 2.14
CA SER A 91 -33.54 -1.09 2.36
C SER A 91 -33.55 -0.53 3.78
N ASP A 92 -33.24 -1.36 4.77
CA ASP A 92 -33.16 -1.00 6.19
C ASP A 92 -31.80 -0.40 6.59
N SER A 93 -30.86 -0.36 5.69
CA SER A 93 -29.47 0.05 5.92
C SER A 93 -29.08 1.36 5.22
N GLN A 94 -30.03 2.14 4.74
CA GLN A 94 -29.83 3.40 4.01
C GLN A 94 -29.14 4.51 4.83
N SER A 95 -29.12 4.38 6.15
CA SER A 95 -28.41 5.30 7.06
C SER A 95 -26.91 5.01 7.18
N LEU A 96 -26.42 3.89 6.62
CA LEU A 96 -25.00 3.58 6.62
C LEU A 96 -24.22 4.62 5.80
N LYS A 97 -23.21 5.20 6.43
CA LYS A 97 -22.23 6.07 5.77
C LYS A 97 -20.84 5.72 6.22
N LEU A 98 -20.01 5.23 5.30
CA LEU A 98 -18.59 4.96 5.56
C LEU A 98 -17.79 6.21 5.19
N THR A 99 -16.87 6.61 6.06
CA THR A 99 -15.96 7.74 5.82
C THR A 99 -14.54 7.28 6.11
N LEU A 100 -13.71 7.16 5.07
CA LEU A 100 -12.29 6.89 5.19
C LEU A 100 -11.53 8.21 5.36
N MET A 101 -10.55 8.24 6.26
CA MET A 101 -9.82 9.45 6.61
C MET A 101 -8.32 9.18 6.63
N SER A 102 -7.53 9.98 5.92
CA SER A 102 -6.07 9.98 5.98
C SER A 102 -5.51 11.38 5.79
N ARG A 103 -4.19 11.53 5.97
CA ARG A 103 -3.54 12.85 5.84
C ARG A 103 -3.68 13.43 4.43
N SER A 104 -3.53 12.62 3.40
CA SER A 104 -3.60 13.03 2.00
C SER A 104 -4.97 12.77 1.36
N GLY A 105 -5.81 11.91 1.95
CA GLY A 105 -7.08 11.52 1.36
C GLY A 105 -7.00 10.61 0.13
N VAL A 106 -5.78 10.21 -0.29
CA VAL A 106 -5.61 9.35 -1.46
C VAL A 106 -5.87 7.88 -1.13
N LEU A 107 -6.35 7.12 -2.11
CA LEU A 107 -6.47 5.67 -2.06
C LEU A 107 -5.18 4.99 -2.57
N PRO A 108 -4.91 3.73 -2.22
CA PRO A 108 -3.73 3.02 -2.71
C PRO A 108 -3.78 2.80 -4.24
N GLU A 109 -2.62 2.66 -4.85
CA GLU A 109 -2.51 2.15 -6.21
C GLU A 109 -2.87 0.67 -6.27
N ALA A 110 -3.44 0.25 -7.39
CA ALA A 110 -3.62 -1.16 -7.69
C ALA A 110 -2.27 -1.80 -8.10
N ASP A 111 -2.12 -3.08 -7.78
CA ASP A 111 -0.97 -3.85 -8.20
C ASP A 111 -0.89 -3.92 -9.72
N PHE A 112 0.22 -3.47 -10.28
CA PHE A 112 0.45 -3.45 -11.72
C PHE A 112 1.18 -4.69 -12.21
N TYR A 113 1.09 -4.93 -13.52
CA TYR A 113 1.83 -6.02 -14.16
C TYR A 113 3.33 -5.73 -14.18
N CYS A 114 4.13 -6.72 -13.80
CA CYS A 114 5.58 -6.73 -13.97
C CYS A 114 6.07 -8.17 -14.25
N PRO A 115 7.16 -8.33 -15.02
CA PRO A 115 7.74 -9.64 -15.27
C PRO A 115 8.43 -10.21 -14.03
N LEU A 116 8.48 -11.54 -13.94
CA LEU A 116 9.23 -12.26 -12.91
C LEU A 116 10.17 -13.28 -13.59
N PRO A 117 11.41 -13.45 -13.09
CA PRO A 117 12.07 -12.67 -12.04
C PRO A 117 12.28 -11.20 -12.45
N TYR A 118 12.48 -10.31 -11.48
CA TYR A 118 12.75 -8.91 -11.78
C TYR A 118 14.08 -8.75 -12.51
N GLU A 119 14.08 -7.88 -13.53
CA GLU A 119 15.31 -7.49 -14.22
C GLU A 119 16.20 -6.66 -13.30
N SER A 120 17.52 -6.82 -13.43
CA SER A 120 18.48 -6.00 -12.70
C SER A 120 18.44 -4.54 -13.17
N LEU A 121 18.70 -3.62 -12.25
CA LEU A 121 18.92 -2.22 -12.58
C LEU A 121 20.32 -2.07 -13.19
N ASN A 122 20.47 -1.14 -14.14
CA ASN A 122 21.73 -0.91 -14.88
C ASN A 122 22.51 0.32 -14.38
N ILE A 123 21.85 1.27 -13.69
CA ILE A 123 22.46 2.48 -13.14
C ILE A 123 22.45 2.46 -11.63
N ALA A 124 21.29 2.26 -11.02
CA ALA A 124 21.13 2.19 -9.56
C ALA A 124 21.44 0.76 -9.05
N THR A 125 22.63 0.26 -9.37
CA THR A 125 23.08 -1.07 -8.92
C THR A 125 23.48 -1.04 -7.46
N PRO A 126 23.50 -2.21 -6.76
CA PRO A 126 24.02 -2.29 -5.40
C PRO A 126 25.41 -1.69 -5.26
N GLU A 127 26.30 -1.96 -6.23
CA GLU A 127 27.68 -1.47 -6.23
C GLU A 127 27.74 0.05 -6.35
N ALA A 128 26.90 0.65 -7.22
CA ALA A 128 26.83 2.10 -7.37
C ALA A 128 26.32 2.80 -6.10
N ILE A 129 25.35 2.18 -5.43
CA ILE A 129 24.83 2.68 -4.14
C ILE A 129 25.88 2.53 -3.04
N GLU A 130 26.56 1.39 -2.95
CA GLU A 130 27.61 1.14 -1.98
C GLU A 130 28.79 2.12 -2.13
N ASP A 131 29.22 2.40 -3.37
CA ASP A 131 30.24 3.41 -3.66
C ASP A 131 29.86 4.79 -3.10
N VAL A 132 28.62 5.22 -3.29
CA VAL A 132 28.12 6.50 -2.74
C VAL A 132 28.12 6.49 -1.21
N ILE A 133 27.77 5.37 -0.57
CA ILE A 133 27.74 5.22 0.89
C ILE A 133 29.16 5.35 1.47
N VAL A 134 30.14 4.70 0.86
CA VAL A 134 31.55 4.73 1.29
C VAL A 134 32.13 6.16 1.27
N HIS A 135 31.68 7.02 0.37
CA HIS A 135 32.10 8.42 0.30
C HIS A 135 31.55 9.33 1.41
N GLY A 136 30.85 8.76 2.40
CA GLY A 136 30.45 9.41 3.64
C GLY A 136 29.02 9.94 3.64
N GLN A 137 28.57 10.35 4.84
CA GLN A 137 27.15 10.64 5.11
C GLN A 137 26.69 12.02 4.62
N LYS A 138 27.61 12.99 4.43
CA LYS A 138 27.22 14.36 4.05
C LYS A 138 26.53 14.38 2.68
N GLY A 139 25.27 14.79 2.63
CA GLY A 139 24.43 14.82 1.42
C GLY A 139 24.21 13.44 0.79
N LEU A 140 24.25 12.36 1.59
CA LEU A 140 24.10 10.99 1.12
C LEU A 140 22.77 10.77 0.42
N LEU A 141 21.68 11.25 0.99
CA LEU A 141 20.33 11.11 0.41
C LEU A 141 20.25 11.76 -0.98
N ASP A 142 20.77 12.96 -1.15
CA ASP A 142 20.77 13.64 -2.45
C ASP A 142 21.62 12.91 -3.49
N ARG A 143 22.77 12.35 -3.08
CA ARG A 143 23.60 11.57 -4.00
C ARG A 143 22.92 10.29 -4.45
N ILE A 144 22.30 9.56 -3.54
CA ILE A 144 21.52 8.36 -3.87
C ILE A 144 20.33 8.75 -4.76
N PHE A 145 19.60 9.81 -4.41
CA PHE A 145 18.47 10.27 -5.20
C PHE A 145 18.87 10.62 -6.64
N ARG A 146 20.04 11.19 -6.88
CA ARG A 146 20.54 11.45 -8.23
C ARG A 146 20.75 10.19 -9.06
N ILE A 147 21.24 9.10 -8.44
CA ILE A 147 21.36 7.80 -9.12
C ILE A 147 19.98 7.26 -9.49
N ILE A 148 19.00 7.40 -8.57
CA ILE A 148 17.60 7.03 -8.82
C ILE A 148 17.02 7.85 -9.99
N VAL A 149 17.25 9.16 -10.02
CA VAL A 149 16.82 10.03 -11.11
C VAL A 149 17.40 9.57 -12.45
N GLN A 150 18.69 9.28 -12.51
CA GLN A 150 19.33 8.78 -13.73
C GLN A 150 18.72 7.46 -14.18
N GLN A 151 18.49 6.52 -13.26
CA GLN A 151 17.85 5.25 -13.57
C GLN A 151 16.41 5.41 -14.10
N LEU A 152 15.64 6.35 -13.55
CA LEU A 152 14.29 6.65 -14.01
C LEU A 152 14.28 7.38 -15.35
N GLN A 153 15.22 8.29 -15.58
CA GLN A 153 15.37 8.99 -16.87
C GLN A 153 15.75 8.02 -18.00
N ASP A 154 16.59 7.04 -17.70
CA ASP A 154 16.96 6.00 -18.67
C ASP A 154 15.75 5.08 -18.99
N ALA A 155 15.05 4.61 -17.98
CA ALA A 155 13.95 3.66 -18.14
C ALA A 155 12.64 4.30 -18.65
N ALA A 156 12.36 5.55 -18.29
CA ALA A 156 11.11 6.24 -18.58
C ALA A 156 11.31 7.74 -18.86
N PRO A 157 11.98 8.09 -19.96
CA PRO A 157 12.37 9.46 -20.25
C PRO A 157 11.17 10.42 -20.41
N GLN A 158 10.08 9.95 -21.02
CA GLN A 158 8.89 10.77 -21.19
C GLN A 158 8.25 11.13 -19.84
N TRP A 159 8.01 10.14 -18.99
CA TRP A 159 7.45 10.37 -17.66
C TRP A 159 8.37 11.27 -16.81
N SER A 160 9.68 11.08 -16.91
CA SER A 160 10.67 11.91 -16.21
C SER A 160 10.60 13.38 -16.62
N GLN A 161 10.33 13.65 -17.88
CA GLN A 161 10.10 15.00 -18.39
C GLN A 161 8.77 15.58 -17.93
N GLU A 162 7.69 14.79 -17.95
CA GLU A 162 6.35 15.20 -17.52
C GLU A 162 6.33 15.72 -16.09
N ILE A 163 7.06 15.05 -15.17
CA ILE A 163 7.15 15.49 -13.77
C ILE A 163 8.33 16.40 -13.47
N ALA A 164 9.09 16.81 -14.49
CA ALA A 164 10.32 17.60 -14.36
C ALA A 164 11.33 17.00 -13.35
N LEU A 165 11.52 15.66 -13.38
CA LEU A 165 12.23 14.86 -12.39
C LEU A 165 13.65 15.39 -12.10
N GLU A 166 14.34 15.95 -13.09
CA GLU A 166 15.68 16.53 -12.97
C GLU A 166 15.76 17.72 -12.00
N THR A 167 14.64 18.42 -11.81
CA THR A 167 14.56 19.60 -10.91
C THR A 167 14.20 19.22 -9.47
N LEU A 168 13.84 17.96 -9.24
CA LEU A 168 13.40 17.46 -7.93
C LEU A 168 14.58 16.99 -7.07
N ASN A 169 14.34 16.95 -5.79
CA ASN A 169 15.19 16.29 -4.79
C ASN A 169 14.36 15.29 -3.99
N ALA A 170 14.98 14.58 -3.04
CA ALA A 170 14.31 13.57 -2.24
C ALA A 170 13.11 14.11 -1.43
N ASP A 171 13.14 15.39 -1.05
CA ASP A 171 12.06 16.01 -0.26
C ASP A 171 10.88 16.46 -1.16
N THR A 172 11.14 16.89 -2.40
CA THR A 172 10.11 17.41 -3.31
C THR A 172 9.54 16.35 -4.25
N PHE A 173 10.23 15.23 -4.44
CA PHE A 173 9.76 14.14 -5.28
C PHE A 173 8.39 13.58 -4.87
N PRO A 174 8.08 13.34 -3.57
CA PRO A 174 6.77 12.82 -3.18
C PRO A 174 5.62 13.74 -3.59
N GLU A 175 5.80 15.05 -3.53
CA GLU A 175 4.81 16.03 -3.91
C GLU A 175 4.49 15.95 -5.42
N ALA A 176 5.53 15.90 -6.25
CA ALA A 176 5.41 15.72 -7.70
C ALA A 176 4.80 14.35 -8.07
N TYR A 177 5.18 13.29 -7.37
CA TYR A 177 4.66 11.94 -7.59
C TYR A 177 3.15 11.84 -7.29
N PHE A 178 2.68 12.52 -6.25
CA PHE A 178 1.27 12.49 -5.85
C PHE A 178 0.41 13.59 -6.49
N ALA A 179 0.98 14.50 -7.28
CA ALA A 179 0.27 15.67 -7.81
C ALA A 179 -1.02 15.29 -8.54
N ASP A 180 -0.95 14.39 -9.53
CA ASP A 180 -2.14 13.92 -10.28
C ASP A 180 -3.22 13.32 -9.37
N ARG A 181 -2.83 12.57 -8.34
CA ARG A 181 -3.80 11.97 -7.40
C ARG A 181 -4.50 13.01 -6.53
N LEU A 182 -3.77 14.05 -6.10
CA LEU A 182 -4.27 15.09 -5.22
C LEU A 182 -5.21 16.06 -5.94
N GLU A 183 -5.08 16.18 -7.26
CA GLU A 183 -5.94 17.03 -8.11
C GLU A 183 -7.28 16.39 -8.45
N HIS A 184 -7.44 15.07 -8.22
CA HIS A 184 -8.63 14.33 -8.59
C HIS A 184 -9.41 13.83 -7.38
N ASP A 185 -10.71 13.54 -7.58
CA ASP A 185 -11.49 12.77 -6.60
C ASP A 185 -10.84 11.40 -6.38
N PRO A 186 -10.57 11.00 -5.12
CA PRO A 186 -9.82 9.78 -4.83
C PRO A 186 -10.46 8.50 -5.39
N PHE A 187 -11.78 8.42 -5.42
CA PHE A 187 -12.46 7.23 -5.93
C PHE A 187 -12.43 7.18 -7.46
N GLU A 188 -12.61 8.33 -8.13
CA GLU A 188 -12.51 8.41 -9.58
C GLU A 188 -11.08 8.12 -10.05
N TRP A 189 -10.07 8.62 -9.32
CA TRP A 189 -8.68 8.29 -9.60
C TRP A 189 -8.41 6.79 -9.44
N ALA A 190 -8.82 6.19 -8.31
CA ALA A 190 -8.63 4.76 -8.05
C ALA A 190 -9.34 3.89 -9.09
N LYS A 191 -10.54 4.26 -9.53
CA LYS A 191 -11.28 3.56 -10.59
C LYS A 191 -10.54 3.60 -11.93
N ARG A 192 -10.01 4.75 -12.34
CA ARG A 192 -9.18 4.88 -13.55
C ARG A 192 -7.92 4.01 -13.46
N ASN A 193 -7.26 4.03 -12.30
CA ASN A 193 -6.07 3.24 -12.05
C ASN A 193 -6.34 1.72 -12.12
N LEU A 194 -7.44 1.24 -11.55
CA LEU A 194 -7.86 -0.15 -11.66
C LEU A 194 -8.09 -0.57 -13.12
N ILE A 195 -8.78 0.26 -13.91
CA ILE A 195 -9.03 -0.01 -15.34
C ILE A 195 -7.72 -0.07 -16.14
N GLU A 196 -6.81 0.88 -15.89
CA GLU A 196 -5.48 0.90 -16.52
C GLU A 196 -4.68 -0.35 -16.18
N VAL A 197 -4.63 -0.71 -14.91
CA VAL A 197 -3.87 -1.87 -14.42
C VAL A 197 -4.44 -3.17 -14.98
N GLU A 198 -5.75 -3.33 -15.01
CA GLU A 198 -6.40 -4.52 -15.58
C GLU A 198 -6.07 -4.68 -17.07
N ARG A 199 -6.17 -3.60 -17.84
CA ARG A 199 -5.77 -3.62 -19.26
C ARG A 199 -4.29 -3.98 -19.42
N ASN A 200 -3.40 -3.39 -18.62
CA ASN A 200 -1.97 -3.67 -18.68
C ASN A 200 -1.65 -5.14 -18.32
N LYS A 201 -2.39 -5.73 -17.36
CA LYS A 201 -2.27 -7.16 -17.04
C LYS A 201 -2.69 -8.05 -18.19
N GLN A 202 -3.81 -7.75 -18.85
CA GLN A 202 -4.30 -8.49 -20.02
C GLN A 202 -3.33 -8.40 -21.21
N GLU A 203 -2.76 -7.22 -21.44
CA GLU A 203 -1.79 -6.96 -22.50
C GLU A 203 -0.35 -7.38 -22.15
N GLN A 204 -0.10 -7.82 -20.92
CA GLN A 204 1.24 -8.06 -20.34
C GLN A 204 2.18 -6.86 -20.52
N ARG A 205 1.64 -5.66 -20.36
CA ARG A 205 2.36 -4.41 -20.55
C ARG A 205 2.86 -3.83 -19.22
N THR A 206 4.15 -3.62 -19.15
CA THR A 206 4.81 -2.99 -17.99
C THR A 206 4.82 -1.47 -18.14
N VAL A 207 4.48 -0.75 -17.07
CA VAL A 207 4.68 0.71 -16.98
C VAL A 207 6.09 0.95 -16.46
N ALA A 208 6.98 1.42 -17.31
CA ALA A 208 8.43 1.45 -17.08
C ALA A 208 8.84 2.18 -15.80
N TRP A 209 8.28 3.35 -15.51
CA TRP A 209 8.64 4.10 -14.31
C TRP A 209 8.18 3.40 -13.01
N ARG A 210 6.97 2.81 -13.00
CA ARG A 210 6.47 2.04 -11.85
C ARG A 210 7.32 0.79 -11.61
N TYR A 211 7.65 0.08 -12.66
CA TYR A 211 8.51 -1.10 -12.58
C TYR A 211 9.92 -0.76 -12.11
N THR A 212 10.46 0.39 -12.54
CA THR A 212 11.76 0.86 -12.07
C THR A 212 11.72 1.21 -10.58
N LEU A 213 10.70 1.94 -10.12
CA LEU A 213 10.52 2.23 -8.69
C LEU A 213 10.37 0.97 -7.84
N LEU A 214 9.65 -0.03 -8.34
CA LEU A 214 9.52 -1.33 -7.64
C LEU A 214 10.88 -2.01 -7.44
N ARG A 215 11.75 -1.97 -8.46
CA ARG A 215 13.08 -2.61 -8.39
C ARG A 215 14.11 -1.83 -7.53
N LEU A 216 13.84 -0.57 -7.23
CA LEU A 216 14.63 0.26 -6.35
C LEU A 216 14.35 -0.02 -4.85
N HIS A 217 13.28 -0.77 -4.56
CA HIS A 217 12.91 -1.17 -3.21
C HIS A 217 13.69 -2.41 -2.77
#